data_f8ce00282c71b5fa2493f6ccf2fd6d96
#
_entry.id   f8ce00282c71b5fa2493f6ccf2fd6d96
#
_cell.length_a   1.000
_cell.length_b   1.000
_cell.length_c   1.000
_cell.angle_alpha   90.00
_cell.angle_beta   90.00
_cell.angle_gamma   90.00
#
_symmetry.space_group_name_H-M   'P 1'
#
loop_
_entity.id
_entity.type
_entity.pdbx_description
1 polymer ?
#
loop_
_entity_poly.entity_id
_entity_poly.type
_entity_poly.pdbx_seq_one_letter_code
_entity_poly.pdbx_strand_id
1 'polypeptide(L)'
;MSKETKDVITLSVKGIDVQFAPTLVAYNKFLNESVRDENIVGAVSTYLKRIAVPESRDDLAELLQRPGMATAIVKKVNEIYAPDAEIEVKE
;
A
#
# COMPACT_ATOMS: atom_id res chain seq x y z
N MET A 1 12.54 3.87 20.97
CA MET A 1 12.22 3.82 20.46
C MET A 1 11.85 3.60 19.70
N SER A 2 11.72 3.52 19.72
CA SER A 2 11.35 3.38 18.93
C SER A 2 10.86 3.04 18.32
N LYS A 3 10.51 3.17 18.07
CA LYS A 3 9.89 2.89 17.47
C LYS A 3 9.79 2.45 16.54
N GLU A 4 9.92 2.17 16.40
CA GLU A 4 9.87 1.79 15.65
C GLU A 4 9.50 1.42 14.86
N THR A 5 9.48 1.46 14.68
CA THR A 5 9.10 1.01 14.16
C THR A 5 8.74 0.35 13.25
N LYS A 6 8.70 -0.18 13.13
CA LYS A 6 8.38 -0.72 12.21
C LYS A 6 7.20 -1.21 12.11
N ASP A 7 6.45 -0.64 11.45
CA ASP A 7 5.09 -1.04 11.42
C ASP A 7 4.86 -1.88 10.19
N VAL A 8 4.80 -3.16 10.43
CA VAL A 8 4.51 -4.11 9.37
C VAL A 8 3.02 -4.40 9.40
N ILE A 9 2.37 -4.25 8.24
CA ILE A 9 0.96 -4.53 8.09
C ILE A 9 0.82 -5.91 7.48
N THR A 10 0.08 -6.78 8.14
CA THR A 10 -0.16 -8.12 7.63
C THR A 10 -1.61 -8.23 7.18
N LEU A 11 -1.81 -8.58 5.92
CA LEU A 11 -3.14 -8.81 5.37
C LEU A 11 -3.28 -10.25 4.96
N SER A 12 -4.43 -10.83 5.29
CA SER A 12 -4.76 -12.17 4.83
C SER A 12 -5.62 -12.02 3.58
N VAL A 13 -5.07 -12.41 2.44
CA VAL A 13 -5.74 -12.27 1.15
C VAL A 13 -5.94 -13.64 0.57
N LYS A 14 -7.19 -14.09 0.53
CA LYS A 14 -7.51 -15.41 0.01
C LYS A 14 -6.73 -16.51 0.73
N GLY A 15 -6.56 -16.35 2.04
CA GLY A 15 -5.84 -17.33 2.84
C GLY A 15 -4.34 -17.21 2.80
N ILE A 16 -3.81 -16.22 2.09
CA ILE A 16 -2.37 -15.99 1.99
C ILE A 16 -2.01 -14.74 2.77
N ASP A 17 -1.07 -14.87 3.69
CA ASP A 17 -0.62 -13.72 4.47
C ASP A 17 0.41 -12.95 3.68
N VAL A 18 0.16 -11.66 3.48
CA VAL A 18 1.07 -10.78 2.77
C VAL A 18 1.42 -9.62 3.70
N GLN A 19 2.70 -9.32 3.81
CA GLN A 19 3.16 -8.30 4.73
C GLN A 19 3.72 -7.11 3.97
N PHE A 20 3.41 -5.93 4.49
CA PHE A 20 3.85 -4.67 3.89
C PHE A 20 4.53 -3.81 4.94
N ALA A 21 5.56 -3.09 4.51
CA ALA A 21 6.26 -2.14 5.38
C ALA A 21 6.26 -0.78 4.69
N PRO A 22 5.14 -0.05 4.73
CA PRO A 22 5.06 1.24 4.02
C PRO A 22 6.01 2.27 4.59
N THR A 23 6.50 3.14 3.72
CA THR A 23 7.30 4.28 4.12
C THR A 23 6.70 5.53 3.52
N LEU A 24 7.01 6.66 4.16
CA LEU A 24 6.51 7.93 3.66
C LEU A 24 7.05 8.23 2.27
N VAL A 25 8.30 7.88 2.01
CA VAL A 25 8.89 8.11 0.70
C VAL A 25 8.12 7.34 -0.37
N ALA A 26 7.84 6.07 -0.11
CA ALA A 26 7.11 5.25 -1.08
C ALA A 26 5.69 5.76 -1.26
N TYR A 27 5.05 6.17 -0.16
CA TYR A 27 3.68 6.67 -0.23
C TYR A 27 3.61 7.95 -1.06
N ASN A 28 4.55 8.88 -0.84
CA ASN A 28 4.57 10.12 -1.60
C ASN A 28 4.84 9.87 -3.08
N LYS A 29 5.70 8.91 -3.38
CA LYS A 29 5.92 8.55 -4.79
C LYS A 29 4.65 8.02 -5.42
N PHE A 30 3.92 7.21 -4.69
CA PHE A 30 2.64 6.68 -5.18
C PHE A 30 1.67 7.82 -5.48
N LEU A 31 1.57 8.78 -4.56
CA LEU A 31 0.66 9.91 -4.79
C LEU A 31 1.04 10.69 -6.03
N ASN A 32 2.33 10.95 -6.20
CA ASN A 32 2.79 11.69 -7.38
C ASN A 32 2.50 10.94 -8.66
N GLU A 33 2.73 9.65 -8.64
CA GLU A 33 2.52 8.84 -9.85
C GLU A 33 1.04 8.73 -10.17
N SER A 34 0.19 8.62 -9.15
CA SER A 34 -1.24 8.46 -9.39
C SER A 34 -1.87 9.74 -9.93
N VAL A 35 -1.31 10.91 -9.60
CA VAL A 35 -1.82 12.16 -10.13
C VAL A 35 -1.42 12.35 -11.57
N ARG A 36 -0.20 11.97 -11.91
CA ARG A 36 0.38 12.23 -13.20
C ARG A 36 0.00 11.21 -14.25
N ASP A 37 -0.19 9.99 -13.82
CA ASP A 37 -0.34 8.85 -14.71
C ASP A 37 -1.80 8.47 -14.79
N GLU A 38 -2.29 8.28 -16.00
CA GLU A 38 -3.66 7.81 -16.17
C GLU A 38 -3.80 6.35 -15.77
N ASN A 39 -2.69 5.65 -15.70
CA ASN A 39 -2.71 4.24 -15.33
C ASN A 39 -2.61 4.09 -13.82
N ILE A 40 -3.72 4.34 -13.15
CA ILE A 40 -3.75 4.29 -11.69
C ILE A 40 -3.47 2.88 -11.19
N VAL A 41 -3.96 1.87 -11.91
CA VAL A 41 -3.72 0.49 -11.50
C VAL A 41 -2.23 0.18 -11.52
N GLY A 42 -1.52 0.70 -12.53
CA GLY A 42 -0.09 0.52 -12.58
C GLY A 42 0.63 1.18 -11.42
N ALA A 43 0.20 2.40 -11.07
CA ALA A 43 0.79 3.10 -9.94
C ALA A 43 0.55 2.35 -8.64
N VAL A 44 -0.66 1.82 -8.45
CA VAL A 44 -1.00 1.06 -7.27
C VAL A 44 -0.14 -0.20 -7.17
N SER A 45 -0.02 -0.93 -8.26
CA SER A 45 0.76 -2.17 -8.27
C SER A 45 2.22 -1.88 -7.95
N THR A 46 2.77 -0.81 -8.53
CA THR A 46 4.15 -0.45 -8.28
C THR A 46 4.36 -0.10 -6.81
N TYR A 47 3.43 0.66 -6.24
CA TYR A 47 3.52 1.02 -4.83
C TYR A 47 3.50 -0.22 -3.94
N LEU A 48 2.56 -1.13 -4.18
CA LEU A 48 2.44 -2.32 -3.35
C LEU A 48 3.70 -3.18 -3.43
N LYS A 49 4.26 -3.33 -4.63
CA LYS A 49 5.48 -4.11 -4.78
C LYS A 49 6.65 -3.45 -4.07
N ARG A 50 6.65 -2.13 -4.04
CA ARG A 50 7.74 -1.39 -3.40
C ARG A 50 7.72 -1.56 -1.89
N ILE A 51 6.53 -1.63 -1.28
CA ILE A 51 6.42 -1.71 0.17
C ILE A 51 6.28 -3.13 0.69
N ALA A 52 6.10 -4.12 -0.17
CA ALA A 52 5.99 -5.50 0.28
C ALA A 52 7.32 -5.96 0.86
N VAL A 53 7.26 -6.66 2.00
CA VAL A 53 8.49 -7.24 2.52
C VAL A 53 8.97 -8.32 1.56
N PRO A 54 10.30 -8.58 1.52
CA PRO A 54 10.82 -9.50 0.52
C PRO A 54 10.15 -10.87 0.51
N GLU A 55 9.82 -11.39 1.68
CA GLU A 55 9.22 -12.71 1.78
C GLU A 55 7.82 -12.76 1.17
N SER A 56 7.16 -11.62 1.04
CA SER A 56 5.80 -11.56 0.52
C SER A 56 5.71 -11.19 -0.95
N ARG A 57 6.84 -10.90 -1.59
CA ARG A 57 6.80 -10.36 -2.95
C ARG A 57 6.25 -11.33 -3.96
N ASP A 58 6.62 -12.61 -3.85
CA ASP A 58 6.14 -13.60 -4.81
C ASP A 58 4.64 -13.81 -4.66
N ASP A 59 4.16 -13.92 -3.43
CA ASP A 59 2.73 -14.08 -3.19
C ASP A 59 1.98 -12.87 -3.67
N LEU A 60 2.51 -11.67 -3.42
CA LEU A 60 1.87 -10.46 -3.87
C LEU A 60 1.79 -10.40 -5.38
N ALA A 61 2.89 -10.74 -6.06
CA ALA A 61 2.90 -10.69 -7.53
C ALA A 61 1.81 -11.59 -8.11
N GLU A 62 1.62 -12.75 -7.50
CA GLU A 62 0.59 -13.66 -7.97
C GLU A 62 -0.81 -13.10 -7.71
N LEU A 63 -1.02 -12.54 -6.52
CA LEU A 63 -2.32 -11.96 -6.17
C LEU A 63 -2.68 -10.80 -7.08
N LEU A 64 -1.69 -9.99 -7.44
CA LEU A 64 -1.95 -8.81 -8.27
C LEU A 64 -2.38 -9.14 -9.69
N GLN A 65 -2.28 -10.40 -10.10
CA GLN A 65 -2.78 -10.80 -11.39
C GLN A 65 -4.29 -10.95 -11.42
N ARG A 66 -4.94 -10.95 -10.27
CA ARG A 66 -6.38 -11.09 -10.20
C ARG A 66 -7.06 -9.74 -10.40
N PRO A 67 -8.16 -9.71 -11.14
CA PRO A 67 -8.86 -8.43 -11.38
C PRO A 67 -9.29 -7.76 -10.07
N GLY A 68 -9.01 -6.48 -9.96
CA GLY A 68 -9.43 -5.69 -8.81
C GLY A 68 -8.64 -5.92 -7.53
N MET A 69 -7.69 -6.84 -7.55
CA MET A 69 -6.98 -7.17 -6.32
C MET A 69 -6.06 -6.04 -5.89
N ALA A 70 -5.40 -5.39 -6.84
CA ALA A 70 -4.47 -4.31 -6.50
C ALA A 70 -5.18 -3.19 -5.77
N THR A 71 -6.33 -2.75 -6.28
CA THR A 71 -7.06 -1.66 -5.64
C THR A 71 -7.63 -2.08 -4.30
N ALA A 72 -8.07 -3.34 -4.17
CA ALA A 72 -8.59 -3.82 -2.91
C ALA A 72 -7.50 -3.85 -1.84
N ILE A 73 -6.31 -4.30 -2.21
CA ILE A 73 -5.20 -4.40 -1.26
C ILE A 73 -4.72 -3.01 -0.85
N VAL A 74 -4.56 -2.09 -1.81
CA VAL A 74 -4.06 -0.76 -1.47
C VAL A 74 -5.04 -0.02 -0.59
N LYS A 75 -6.33 -0.26 -0.80
CA LYS A 75 -7.34 0.38 0.05
C LYS A 75 -7.16 -0.05 1.50
N LYS A 76 -6.95 -1.35 1.73
CA LYS A 76 -6.74 -1.83 3.09
C LYS A 76 -5.45 -1.33 3.69
N VAL A 77 -4.37 -1.32 2.92
CA VAL A 77 -3.10 -0.81 3.42
C VAL A 77 -3.24 0.64 3.83
N ASN A 78 -3.90 1.44 3.01
CA ASN A 78 -4.00 2.87 3.29
C ASN A 78 -4.97 3.15 4.43
N GLU A 79 -5.96 2.31 4.66
CA GLU A 79 -6.82 2.47 5.82
C GLU A 79 -6.03 2.38 7.11
N ILE A 80 -4.97 1.59 7.09
CA ILE A 80 -4.16 1.40 8.28
C ILE A 80 -3.02 2.41 8.33
N TYR A 81 -2.33 2.59 7.21
CA TYR A 81 -1.13 3.42 7.16
C TYR A 81 -1.45 4.91 7.04
N ALA A 82 -2.44 5.25 6.23
CA ALA A 82 -2.73 6.64 5.93
C ALA A 82 -4.23 6.89 6.01
N PRO A 83 -4.81 6.76 7.21
CA PRO A 83 -6.26 7.01 7.34
C PRO A 83 -6.58 8.47 7.10
N ASP A 84 -7.83 8.72 6.73
CA ASP A 84 -8.28 10.08 6.49
C ASP A 84 -8.08 10.92 7.74
N ALA A 85 -7.48 12.07 7.56
CA ALA A 85 -7.30 13.02 8.65
C ALA A 85 -8.53 13.93 8.74
N GLU A 86 -8.92 14.21 9.98
CA GLU A 86 -9.98 15.19 10.21
C GLU A 86 -9.38 16.57 10.14
N ILE A 87 -9.70 17.29 9.09
CA ILE A 87 -9.13 18.62 8.88
C ILE A 87 -10.24 19.64 8.89
N GLU A 88 -10.11 20.63 9.74
CA GLU A 88 -11.08 21.71 9.84
C GLU A 88 -10.42 23.03 9.51
N VAL A 89 -11.17 23.85 8.79
CA VAL A 89 -10.70 25.21 8.51
C VAL A 89 -10.95 26.07 9.73
N LYS A 90 -9.91 26.70 10.21
CA LYS A 90 -10.01 27.59 11.34
C LYS A 90 -10.04 29.03 10.86
N GLU A 91 -10.98 29.78 11.37
CA GLU A 91 -11.10 31.17 10.94
C GLU A 91 -10.96 32.16 12.04
#